data_b9185e41a6c4658a686ecfc77d7798a4
#
_entry.id   b9185e41a6c4658a686ecfc77d7798a4
#
_cell.length_a   1.000
_cell.length_b   1.000
_cell.length_c   1.000
_cell.angle_alpha   90.00
_cell.angle_beta   90.00
_cell.angle_gamma   90.00
#
_symmetry.space_group_name_H-M   'P 1'
#
loop_
_entity.id
_entity.type
_entity.pdbx_description
1 polymer ?
#
loop_
_entity_poly.entity_id
_entity_poly.type
_entity_poly.pdbx_seq_one_letter_code
_entity_poly.pdbx_strand_id
1 'polypeptide(L)'
;MNNMVLNKRVVFFLTCLMVMGSNHVLANDVKVSLALLTEKRAVPPALSNLDPILTDEGIQGATLGIKDNNTTGQFTGHHYDLKHIEVHLHDDVISAFNLLVEGGYRYILVDVQASTLEKISALAKPKNILLFNVSSTDDGLRNNSCSANIFHIIPSDAMKADALAQWMLKKRWQNWFLVKGNDEEDQRFANAIKRAAKRFGVKIVKEKTWNFDHDARRTAQAEIPVFTQGAEYDVLAVADVKGLFGEYLTMNTWLPRPIIGTQGLVPSAWHRTHERWGAVQMQNRFYKQAGRWMNDVDYSSWLAVRTVGEAVTRANKVEPAEVKKYILSDRFSLAGFKGVKLTFRRWNQQLRQPVLLATPRSIVSVLPLKEFLHPRTYLDTLGYDKLESTCELR
;
A
#
# COMPACT_ATOMS: atom_id res chain seq x y z
N MET A 1 46.82 -32.89 66.70
CA MET A 1 46.71 -31.45 66.67
C MET A 1 47.05 -30.95 65.29
N ASN A 2 46.05 -30.73 64.42
CA ASN A 2 46.26 -30.12 63.09
C ASN A 2 45.22 -28.98 62.93
N ASN A 3 45.71 -27.79 62.96
CA ASN A 3 44.94 -26.55 62.78
C ASN A 3 44.49 -26.42 61.29
N MET A 4 43.21 -26.37 61.11
CA MET A 4 42.58 -26.05 59.83
C MET A 4 42.50 -24.53 59.66
N VAL A 5 43.41 -23.95 58.89
CA VAL A 5 43.36 -22.54 58.48
C VAL A 5 42.38 -22.41 57.37
N LEU A 6 41.15 -21.96 57.67
CA LEU A 6 40.11 -21.71 56.67
C LEU A 6 40.44 -20.43 55.89
N ASN A 7 40.59 -20.57 54.60
CA ASN A 7 41.14 -19.56 53.69
C ASN A 7 40.18 -18.38 53.52
N LYS A 8 40.41 -17.24 54.16
CA LYS A 8 39.63 -16.00 54.08
C LYS A 8 39.47 -15.44 52.68
N ARG A 9 40.19 -15.97 51.70
CA ARG A 9 40.08 -15.55 50.27
C ARG A 9 38.87 -16.14 49.54
N VAL A 10 38.32 -17.27 49.96
CA VAL A 10 37.16 -17.91 49.33
C VAL A 10 35.86 -17.19 49.73
N VAL A 11 35.75 -16.63 50.92
CA VAL A 11 34.56 -15.88 51.39
C VAL A 11 34.43 -14.51 50.72
N PHE A 12 35.53 -13.87 50.33
CA PHE A 12 35.52 -12.57 49.63
C PHE A 12 35.11 -12.72 48.17
N PHE A 13 35.33 -13.86 47.52
CA PHE A 13 34.89 -14.10 46.14
C PHE A 13 33.39 -14.46 46.04
N LEU A 14 32.82 -15.07 47.08
CA LEU A 14 31.38 -15.38 47.08
C LEU A 14 30.53 -14.14 47.41
N THR A 15 31.03 -13.17 48.16
CA THR A 15 30.30 -11.93 48.45
C THR A 15 30.36 -10.93 47.31
N CYS A 16 31.38 -10.93 46.44
CA CYS A 16 31.39 -10.11 45.22
C CYS A 16 30.48 -10.63 44.10
N LEU A 17 30.13 -11.91 44.07
CA LEU A 17 29.21 -12.46 43.08
C LEU A 17 27.72 -12.20 43.37
N MET A 18 27.38 -11.85 44.61
CA MET A 18 26.00 -11.53 45.01
C MET A 18 25.58 -10.04 44.85
N VAL A 19 26.47 -9.15 44.42
CA VAL A 19 26.19 -7.72 44.23
C VAL A 19 26.07 -7.36 42.73
N MET A 20 26.21 -8.30 41.80
CA MET A 20 25.67 -8.16 40.48
C MET A 20 24.16 -8.42 40.48
N GLY A 21 23.44 -7.73 41.38
CA GLY A 21 22.01 -7.58 41.33
C GLY A 21 21.64 -6.96 39.98
N SER A 22 21.04 -7.78 39.17
CA SER A 22 20.37 -7.38 37.92
C SER A 22 19.58 -6.11 38.16
N ASN A 23 20.16 -4.99 37.80
CA ASN A 23 19.37 -3.79 37.46
C ASN A 23 18.57 -4.19 36.22
N HIS A 24 17.47 -4.91 36.41
CA HIS A 24 16.37 -4.91 35.47
C HIS A 24 15.90 -3.45 35.46
N VAL A 25 16.47 -2.66 34.56
CA VAL A 25 15.82 -1.44 34.10
C VAL A 25 14.48 -1.93 33.59
N LEU A 26 13.43 -1.78 34.42
CA LEU A 26 12.06 -1.89 33.97
C LEU A 26 11.92 -0.84 32.87
N ALA A 27 12.06 -1.26 31.61
CA ALA A 27 11.66 -0.42 30.51
C ALA A 27 10.20 -0.05 30.79
N ASN A 28 9.91 1.24 30.99
CA ASN A 28 8.54 1.69 31.10
C ASN A 28 7.82 1.19 29.86
N ASP A 29 6.86 0.27 30.02
CA ASP A 29 6.06 -0.23 28.93
C ASP A 29 5.29 0.93 28.29
N VAL A 30 5.73 1.33 27.11
CA VAL A 30 5.14 2.42 26.35
C VAL A 30 4.08 1.85 25.42
N LYS A 31 2.83 2.20 25.66
CA LYS A 31 1.71 1.79 24.82
C LYS A 31 1.60 2.68 23.57
N VAL A 32 1.52 2.05 22.41
CA VAL A 32 1.33 2.70 21.08
C VAL A 32 0.05 2.18 20.47
N SER A 33 -1.03 2.96 20.58
CA SER A 33 -2.35 2.57 20.07
C SER A 33 -2.56 3.08 18.66
N LEU A 34 -2.84 2.14 17.74
CA LEU A 34 -3.22 2.41 16.36
C LEU A 34 -4.70 2.12 16.14
N ALA A 35 -5.29 2.75 15.15
CA ALA A 35 -6.63 2.40 14.69
C ALA A 35 -6.64 2.12 13.18
N LEU A 36 -7.61 1.30 12.74
CA LEU A 36 -7.98 1.14 11.34
C LEU A 36 -9.45 1.55 11.20
N LEU A 37 -9.71 2.51 10.34
CA LEU A 37 -11.05 2.94 9.94
C LEU A 37 -11.32 2.46 8.52
N THR A 38 -12.32 1.60 8.36
CA THR A 38 -12.73 1.03 7.07
C THR A 38 -14.13 1.51 6.71
N GLU A 39 -14.28 2.11 5.53
CA GLU A 39 -15.57 2.47 4.92
C GLU A 39 -15.98 1.38 3.94
N LYS A 40 -17.02 0.63 4.26
CA LYS A 40 -17.57 -0.40 3.35
C LYS A 40 -18.14 0.24 2.08
N ARG A 41 -17.83 -0.38 0.97
CA ARG A 41 -18.31 0.03 -0.36
C ARG A 41 -19.24 -1.03 -0.91
N ALA A 42 -20.16 -0.63 -1.78
CA ALA A 42 -20.93 -1.59 -2.55
C ALA A 42 -19.99 -2.40 -3.43
N VAL A 43 -19.98 -3.71 -3.23
CA VAL A 43 -19.20 -4.63 -4.06
C VAL A 43 -20.11 -5.12 -5.18
N PRO A 44 -19.72 -4.92 -6.45
CA PRO A 44 -20.47 -5.48 -7.58
C PRO A 44 -20.45 -7.01 -7.51
N PRO A 45 -21.45 -7.68 -8.12
CA PRO A 45 -21.45 -9.14 -8.22
C PRO A 45 -20.14 -9.62 -8.87
N ALA A 46 -19.47 -10.59 -8.26
CA ALA A 46 -18.27 -11.19 -8.82
C ALA A 46 -18.53 -11.72 -10.24
N LEU A 47 -17.61 -11.45 -11.17
CA LEU A 47 -17.70 -11.97 -12.54
C LEU A 47 -17.44 -13.48 -12.58
N SER A 48 -16.70 -14.00 -11.62
CA SER A 48 -16.36 -15.42 -11.51
C SER A 48 -16.67 -15.94 -10.10
N ASN A 49 -17.25 -17.15 -10.00
CA ASN A 49 -17.41 -17.84 -8.72
C ASN A 49 -16.05 -18.28 -8.10
N LEU A 50 -14.96 -18.12 -8.82
CA LEU A 50 -13.60 -18.40 -8.32
C LEU A 50 -13.02 -17.23 -7.54
N ASP A 51 -13.59 -16.03 -7.69
CA ASP A 51 -13.13 -14.84 -6.99
C ASP A 51 -13.70 -14.80 -5.58
N PRO A 52 -12.86 -14.84 -4.55
CA PRO A 52 -13.33 -14.80 -3.18
C PRO A 52 -13.92 -13.42 -2.87
N ILE A 53 -15.07 -13.40 -2.20
CA ILE A 53 -15.59 -12.17 -1.59
C ILE A 53 -14.80 -11.93 -0.31
N LEU A 54 -13.98 -10.89 -0.32
CA LEU A 54 -13.16 -10.53 0.83
C LEU A 54 -13.94 -9.57 1.75
N THR A 55 -14.00 -9.91 3.03
CA THR A 55 -14.69 -9.09 4.04
C THR A 55 -13.75 -8.54 5.10
N ASP A 56 -12.49 -8.95 5.09
CA ASP A 56 -11.48 -8.69 6.11
C ASP A 56 -10.20 -8.08 5.54
N GLU A 57 -10.31 -7.40 4.41
CA GLU A 57 -9.18 -6.68 3.80
C GLU A 57 -8.66 -5.59 4.73
N GLY A 58 -7.36 -5.38 4.68
CA GLY A 58 -6.68 -4.38 5.49
C GLY A 58 -6.50 -4.76 6.96
N ILE A 59 -7.57 -5.26 7.63
CA ILE A 59 -7.48 -5.63 9.05
C ILE A 59 -6.52 -6.80 9.28
N GLN A 60 -6.48 -7.78 8.38
CA GLN A 60 -5.55 -8.89 8.49
C GLN A 60 -4.10 -8.43 8.30
N GLY A 61 -3.86 -7.51 7.37
CA GLY A 61 -2.54 -6.91 7.18
C GLY A 61 -2.09 -6.09 8.39
N ALA A 62 -2.96 -5.23 8.91
CA ALA A 62 -2.70 -4.43 10.11
C ALA A 62 -2.42 -5.33 11.33
N THR A 63 -3.22 -6.38 11.54
CA THR A 63 -3.03 -7.34 12.64
C THR A 63 -1.68 -8.06 12.56
N LEU A 64 -1.24 -8.47 11.36
CA LEU A 64 0.08 -9.03 11.17
C LEU A 64 1.18 -8.02 11.50
N GLY A 65 1.00 -6.75 11.10
CA GLY A 65 1.92 -5.66 11.42
C GLY A 65 2.05 -5.41 12.93
N ILE A 66 0.95 -5.46 13.67
CA ILE A 66 0.95 -5.37 15.15
C ILE A 66 1.74 -6.52 15.78
N LYS A 67 1.53 -7.76 15.33
CA LYS A 67 2.30 -8.92 15.81
C LYS A 67 3.79 -8.74 15.55
N ASP A 68 4.16 -8.24 14.38
CA ASP A 68 5.55 -7.98 14.02
C ASP A 68 6.17 -6.86 14.87
N ASN A 69 5.43 -5.79 15.14
CA ASN A 69 5.88 -4.71 16.02
C ASN A 69 6.04 -5.19 17.46
N ASN A 70 5.09 -5.97 17.98
CA ASN A 70 5.17 -6.51 19.33
C ASN A 70 6.32 -7.50 19.52
N THR A 71 6.71 -8.24 18.47
CA THR A 71 7.91 -9.11 18.52
C THR A 71 9.17 -8.28 18.80
N THR A 72 9.33 -7.11 18.19
CA THR A 72 10.42 -6.17 18.49
C THR A 72 10.17 -5.44 19.81
N GLY A 73 8.93 -5.12 20.09
CA GLY A 73 8.47 -4.39 21.28
C GLY A 73 8.87 -5.05 22.60
N GLN A 74 8.89 -6.39 22.62
CA GLN A 74 9.35 -7.16 23.80
C GLN A 74 10.76 -6.78 24.25
N PHE A 75 11.61 -6.32 23.34
CA PHE A 75 12.99 -5.94 23.63
C PHE A 75 13.16 -4.42 23.81
N THR A 76 12.21 -3.62 23.34
CA THR A 76 12.29 -2.16 23.34
C THR A 76 11.32 -1.49 24.32
N GLY A 77 10.52 -2.28 25.07
CA GLY A 77 9.52 -1.79 26.00
C GLY A 77 8.33 -1.09 25.30
N HIS A 78 8.06 -1.42 24.03
CA HIS A 78 6.91 -0.88 23.30
C HIS A 78 5.84 -1.94 23.11
N HIS A 79 4.60 -1.61 23.45
CA HIS A 79 3.44 -2.46 23.23
C HIS A 79 2.47 -1.81 22.25
N TYR A 80 2.14 -2.53 21.17
CA TYR A 80 1.27 -2.03 20.10
C TYR A 80 -0.08 -2.73 20.14
N ASP A 81 -1.15 -1.96 20.06
CA ASP A 81 -2.51 -2.44 19.93
C ASP A 81 -3.23 -1.81 18.74
N LEU A 82 -4.30 -2.47 18.28
CA LEU A 82 -5.08 -2.04 17.14
C LEU A 82 -6.57 -2.04 17.48
N LYS A 83 -7.22 -0.90 17.28
CA LYS A 83 -8.67 -0.77 17.25
C LYS A 83 -9.14 -0.78 15.79
N HIS A 84 -10.12 -1.60 15.46
CA HIS A 84 -10.79 -1.55 14.15
C HIS A 84 -12.21 -1.01 14.31
N ILE A 85 -12.56 -0.05 13.47
CA ILE A 85 -13.95 0.39 13.24
C ILE A 85 -14.25 0.20 11.76
N GLU A 86 -15.26 -0.62 11.49
CA GLU A 86 -15.81 -0.81 10.16
C GLU A 86 -17.15 -0.07 10.10
N VAL A 87 -17.28 0.82 9.13
CA VAL A 87 -18.49 1.62 8.90
C VAL A 87 -19.25 1.00 7.75
N HIS A 88 -20.50 0.66 8.00
CA HIS A 88 -21.35 0.05 6.98
C HIS A 88 -21.79 1.06 5.93
N LEU A 89 -22.26 0.53 4.81
CA LEU A 89 -22.78 1.34 3.70
C LEU A 89 -23.91 2.26 4.22
N HIS A 90 -23.81 3.55 3.92
CA HIS A 90 -24.71 4.62 4.35
C HIS A 90 -24.57 5.12 5.80
N ASP A 91 -23.69 4.53 6.61
CA ASP A 91 -23.39 5.06 7.94
C ASP A 91 -22.39 6.24 7.87
N ASP A 92 -22.35 7.02 8.94
CA ASP A 92 -21.51 8.21 8.99
C ASP A 92 -20.06 7.88 9.40
N VAL A 93 -19.18 7.88 8.41
CA VAL A 93 -17.73 7.65 8.60
C VAL A 93 -17.09 8.74 9.47
N ILE A 94 -17.59 9.97 9.40
CA ILE A 94 -17.05 11.09 10.19
C ILE A 94 -17.33 10.91 11.68
N SER A 95 -18.52 10.44 12.03
CA SER A 95 -18.86 10.07 13.41
C SER A 95 -17.97 8.96 13.94
N ALA A 96 -17.71 7.93 13.13
CA ALA A 96 -16.79 6.83 13.48
C ALA A 96 -15.36 7.33 13.69
N PHE A 97 -14.89 8.25 12.83
CA PHE A 97 -13.60 8.89 13.01
C PHE A 97 -13.53 9.70 14.33
N ASN A 98 -14.56 10.47 14.67
CA ASN A 98 -14.59 11.24 15.90
C ASN A 98 -14.54 10.33 17.14
N LEU A 99 -15.20 9.17 17.15
CA LEU A 99 -15.07 8.19 18.22
C LEU A 99 -13.63 7.69 18.42
N LEU A 100 -12.88 7.49 17.34
CA LEU A 100 -11.45 7.14 17.44
C LEU A 100 -10.64 8.30 18.05
N VAL A 101 -10.92 9.53 17.65
CA VAL A 101 -10.25 10.72 18.18
C VAL A 101 -10.51 10.90 19.67
N GLU A 102 -11.76 10.75 20.12
CA GLU A 102 -12.18 10.80 21.52
C GLU A 102 -11.54 9.68 22.33
N GLY A 103 -11.39 8.48 21.72
CA GLY A 103 -10.67 7.34 22.29
C GLY A 103 -9.15 7.53 22.39
N GLY A 104 -8.62 8.67 21.96
CA GLY A 104 -7.20 9.00 22.10
C GLY A 104 -6.29 8.47 20.97
N TYR A 105 -6.84 7.87 19.92
CA TYR A 105 -6.04 7.35 18.79
C TYR A 105 -5.45 8.51 17.98
N ARG A 106 -4.13 8.44 17.73
CA ARG A 106 -3.38 9.47 16.99
C ARG A 106 -2.69 8.94 15.73
N TYR A 107 -2.67 7.61 15.56
CA TYR A 107 -2.16 6.89 14.39
C TYR A 107 -3.31 6.11 13.80
N ILE A 108 -3.89 6.61 12.70
CA ILE A 108 -5.11 6.03 12.12
C ILE A 108 -4.83 5.60 10.68
N LEU A 109 -4.93 4.30 10.43
CA LEU A 109 -4.98 3.74 9.09
C LEU A 109 -6.36 4.01 8.53
N VAL A 110 -6.44 4.44 7.27
CA VAL A 110 -7.71 4.80 6.64
C VAL A 110 -7.87 4.04 5.31
N ASP A 111 -8.91 3.22 5.27
CA ASP A 111 -9.43 2.55 4.09
C ASP A 111 -10.78 3.17 3.77
N VAL A 112 -10.75 4.34 3.13
CA VAL A 112 -11.92 5.15 2.82
C VAL A 112 -11.82 5.74 1.42
N GLN A 113 -12.92 6.27 0.89
CA GLN A 113 -12.93 6.99 -0.38
C GLN A 113 -12.11 8.28 -0.30
N ALA A 114 -11.63 8.76 -1.45
CA ALA A 114 -10.78 9.96 -1.52
C ALA A 114 -11.47 11.19 -0.90
N SER A 115 -12.72 11.43 -1.23
CA SER A 115 -13.52 12.55 -0.70
C SER A 115 -13.74 12.46 0.81
N THR A 116 -13.91 11.25 1.34
CA THR A 116 -14.01 11.01 2.79
C THR A 116 -12.67 11.26 3.47
N LEU A 117 -11.55 10.83 2.85
CA LEU A 117 -10.20 11.07 3.38
C LEU A 117 -9.86 12.56 3.48
N GLU A 118 -10.25 13.37 2.49
CA GLU A 118 -10.08 14.83 2.53
C GLU A 118 -10.79 15.46 3.74
N LYS A 119 -12.05 15.08 3.99
CA LYS A 119 -12.84 15.54 5.15
C LYS A 119 -12.20 15.11 6.46
N ILE A 120 -11.82 13.84 6.60
CA ILE A 120 -11.14 13.30 7.79
C ILE A 120 -9.82 14.02 8.02
N SER A 121 -9.05 14.29 6.97
CA SER A 121 -7.76 14.98 7.06
C SER A 121 -7.90 16.39 7.62
N ALA A 122 -8.90 17.14 7.18
CA ALA A 122 -9.19 18.46 7.70
C ALA A 122 -9.51 18.46 9.21
N LEU A 123 -10.26 17.45 9.68
CA LEU A 123 -10.60 17.27 11.09
C LEU A 123 -9.42 16.77 11.94
N ALA A 124 -8.55 15.95 11.37
CA ALA A 124 -7.40 15.35 12.02
C ALA A 124 -6.25 16.32 12.25
N LYS A 125 -6.05 17.25 11.31
CA LYS A 125 -4.90 18.17 11.28
C LYS A 125 -4.72 19.01 12.55
N PRO A 126 -5.75 19.73 13.08
CA PRO A 126 -5.61 20.52 14.29
C PRO A 126 -5.38 19.67 15.55
N LYS A 127 -5.66 18.37 15.49
CA LYS A 127 -5.55 17.42 16.60
C LYS A 127 -4.23 16.63 16.60
N ASN A 128 -3.30 16.98 15.71
CA ASN A 128 -2.01 16.30 15.54
C ASN A 128 -2.16 14.79 15.32
N ILE A 129 -3.11 14.38 14.46
CA ILE A 129 -3.36 12.99 14.10
C ILE A 129 -2.68 12.69 12.76
N LEU A 130 -1.95 11.59 12.69
CA LEU A 130 -1.36 11.07 11.47
C LEU A 130 -2.27 10.02 10.84
N LEU A 131 -2.61 10.24 9.59
CA LEU A 131 -3.42 9.37 8.76
C LEU A 131 -2.53 8.57 7.81
N PHE A 132 -2.78 7.28 7.70
CA PHE A 132 -2.07 6.38 6.79
C PHE A 132 -3.05 5.86 5.74
N ASN A 133 -3.04 6.44 4.55
CA ASN A 133 -3.88 6.02 3.44
C ASN A 133 -3.41 4.67 2.90
N VAL A 134 -4.22 3.62 3.06
CA VAL A 134 -3.89 2.24 2.69
C VAL A 134 -4.64 1.73 1.46
N SER A 135 -5.64 2.47 0.94
CA SER A 135 -6.49 1.99 -0.16
C SER A 135 -6.68 2.99 -1.31
N SER A 136 -6.84 4.29 -1.01
CA SER A 136 -7.13 5.27 -2.07
C SER A 136 -5.90 5.55 -2.93
N THR A 137 -6.01 5.24 -4.24
CA THR A 137 -4.97 5.42 -5.26
C THR A 137 -5.01 6.79 -5.93
N ASP A 138 -6.00 7.63 -5.58
CA ASP A 138 -6.26 8.92 -6.20
C ASP A 138 -5.05 9.86 -6.16
N ASP A 139 -4.60 10.30 -7.34
CA ASP A 139 -3.48 11.22 -7.50
C ASP A 139 -3.81 12.64 -7.00
N GLY A 140 -5.08 13.04 -6.93
CA GLY A 140 -5.53 14.33 -6.37
C GLY A 140 -5.07 14.52 -4.92
N LEU A 141 -5.17 13.46 -4.11
CA LEU A 141 -4.71 13.44 -2.72
C LEU A 141 -3.19 13.64 -2.56
N ARG A 142 -2.41 13.50 -3.63
CA ARG A 142 -0.95 13.67 -3.67
C ARG A 142 -0.52 14.92 -4.39
N ASN A 143 -1.49 15.68 -4.92
CA ASN A 143 -1.31 16.92 -5.68
C ASN A 143 -2.19 18.03 -5.12
N ASN A 144 -3.34 18.32 -5.74
CA ASN A 144 -4.16 19.49 -5.42
C ASN A 144 -4.78 19.45 -4.03
N SER A 145 -5.15 18.24 -3.56
CA SER A 145 -5.78 18.00 -2.25
C SER A 145 -4.80 17.42 -1.23
N CYS A 146 -3.49 17.63 -1.40
CA CYS A 146 -2.51 17.06 -0.49
C CYS A 146 -2.56 17.71 0.90
N SER A 147 -2.26 16.92 1.93
CA SER A 147 -2.26 17.36 3.31
C SER A 147 -1.08 16.83 4.10
N ALA A 148 -0.53 17.69 4.97
CA ALA A 148 0.68 17.39 5.72
C ALA A 148 0.51 16.32 6.80
N ASN A 149 -0.71 15.87 7.08
CA ASN A 149 -0.99 14.81 8.06
C ASN A 149 -1.36 13.46 7.43
N ILE A 150 -1.29 13.33 6.07
CA ILE A 150 -1.55 12.07 5.38
C ILE A 150 -0.26 11.47 4.86
N PHE A 151 0.01 10.23 5.21
CA PHE A 151 1.02 9.37 4.60
C PHE A 151 0.36 8.40 3.63
N HIS A 152 0.75 8.42 2.37
CA HIS A 152 0.19 7.55 1.35
C HIS A 152 1.03 6.28 1.24
N ILE A 153 0.47 5.16 1.67
CA ILE A 153 1.17 3.86 1.67
C ILE A 153 0.96 3.14 0.35
N ILE A 154 -0.27 3.06 -0.13
CA ILE A 154 -0.60 2.41 -1.40
C ILE A 154 -0.02 3.20 -2.59
N PRO A 155 0.48 2.55 -3.65
CA PRO A 155 0.87 3.22 -4.88
C PRO A 155 -0.29 3.97 -5.52
N SER A 156 -0.03 5.17 -6.03
CA SER A 156 -1.04 5.97 -6.74
C SER A 156 -1.34 5.43 -8.14
N ASP A 157 -2.45 5.90 -8.74
CA ASP A 157 -2.80 5.56 -10.12
C ASP A 157 -1.69 5.95 -11.09
N ALA A 158 -1.06 7.11 -10.92
CA ALA A 158 0.09 7.53 -11.71
C ALA A 158 1.30 6.60 -11.54
N MET A 159 1.59 6.11 -10.33
CA MET A 159 2.68 5.14 -10.11
C MET A 159 2.39 3.81 -10.82
N LYS A 160 1.16 3.34 -10.77
CA LYS A 160 0.71 2.11 -11.44
C LYS A 160 0.79 2.25 -12.97
N ALA A 161 0.31 3.36 -13.51
CA ALA A 161 0.34 3.63 -14.95
C ALA A 161 1.77 3.81 -15.48
N ASP A 162 2.64 4.52 -14.74
CA ASP A 162 4.05 4.69 -15.12
C ASP A 162 4.81 3.34 -15.12
N ALA A 163 4.49 2.45 -14.19
CA ALA A 163 5.05 1.10 -14.16
C ALA A 163 4.68 0.31 -15.43
N LEU A 164 3.42 0.38 -15.86
CA LEU A 164 3.00 -0.22 -17.14
C LEU A 164 3.76 0.41 -18.32
N ALA A 165 3.83 1.74 -18.38
CA ALA A 165 4.48 2.45 -19.49
C ALA A 165 5.96 2.10 -19.61
N GLN A 166 6.72 2.07 -18.51
CA GLN A 166 8.14 1.67 -18.52
C GLN A 166 8.32 0.25 -19.09
N TRP A 167 7.48 -0.70 -18.67
CA TRP A 167 7.58 -2.08 -19.15
C TRP A 167 7.20 -2.20 -20.63
N MET A 168 6.13 -1.54 -21.05
CA MET A 168 5.69 -1.56 -22.45
C MET A 168 6.74 -0.91 -23.36
N LEU A 169 7.34 0.19 -22.94
CA LEU A 169 8.44 0.84 -23.67
C LEU A 169 9.65 -0.09 -23.83
N LYS A 170 10.03 -0.83 -22.78
CA LYS A 170 11.07 -1.86 -22.86
C LYS A 170 10.74 -2.95 -23.88
N LYS A 171 9.46 -3.28 -24.03
CA LYS A 171 8.98 -4.24 -25.02
C LYS A 171 8.81 -3.64 -26.42
N ARG A 172 8.97 -2.33 -26.59
CA ARG A 172 8.68 -1.58 -27.82
C ARG A 172 7.21 -1.63 -28.24
N TRP A 173 6.29 -1.79 -27.31
CA TRP A 173 4.84 -1.80 -27.50
C TRP A 173 4.30 -0.41 -27.21
N GLN A 174 4.32 0.44 -28.23
CA GLN A 174 4.11 1.88 -28.08
C GLN A 174 2.74 2.37 -28.59
N ASN A 175 1.96 1.51 -29.25
CA ASN A 175 0.62 1.86 -29.72
C ASN A 175 -0.42 1.17 -28.83
N TRP A 176 -1.15 1.98 -28.07
CA TRP A 176 -2.11 1.44 -27.12
C TRP A 176 -3.54 1.75 -27.54
N PHE A 177 -4.43 0.77 -27.40
CA PHE A 177 -5.86 0.97 -27.45
C PHE A 177 -6.37 1.02 -26.00
N LEU A 178 -6.95 2.14 -25.59
CA LEU A 178 -7.48 2.34 -24.23
C LEU A 178 -8.98 2.03 -24.20
N VAL A 179 -9.38 1.10 -23.34
CA VAL A 179 -10.78 0.82 -22.98
C VAL A 179 -10.99 1.21 -21.53
N LYS A 180 -12.02 1.98 -21.25
CA LYS A 180 -12.36 2.44 -19.91
C LYS A 180 -13.84 2.26 -19.60
N GLY A 181 -14.17 2.08 -18.33
CA GLY A 181 -15.55 2.14 -17.85
C GLY A 181 -16.07 3.56 -17.67
N ASN A 182 -17.31 3.67 -17.16
CA ASN A 182 -17.98 4.94 -16.92
C ASN A 182 -17.78 5.47 -15.50
N ASP A 183 -17.34 4.65 -14.57
CA ASP A 183 -17.13 5.03 -13.19
C ASP A 183 -16.03 6.08 -13.04
N GLU A 184 -16.15 6.92 -12.03
CA GLU A 184 -15.15 7.96 -11.73
C GLU A 184 -13.76 7.37 -11.52
N GLU A 185 -13.66 6.23 -10.86
CA GLU A 185 -12.40 5.51 -10.62
C GLU A 185 -11.76 5.03 -11.93
N ASP A 186 -12.58 4.53 -12.88
CA ASP A 186 -12.13 4.14 -14.21
C ASP A 186 -11.60 5.34 -15.00
N GLN A 187 -12.31 6.48 -14.94
CA GLN A 187 -11.88 7.72 -15.59
C GLN A 187 -10.56 8.24 -15.00
N ARG A 188 -10.39 8.18 -13.66
CA ARG A 188 -9.13 8.58 -13.01
C ARG A 188 -7.96 7.70 -13.48
N PHE A 189 -8.13 6.37 -13.44
CA PHE A 189 -7.08 5.46 -13.88
C PHE A 189 -6.78 5.59 -15.38
N ALA A 190 -7.80 5.77 -16.23
CA ALA A 190 -7.62 6.06 -17.65
C ALA A 190 -6.84 7.37 -17.88
N ASN A 191 -7.08 8.41 -17.08
CA ASN A 191 -6.31 9.66 -17.14
C ASN A 191 -4.86 9.45 -16.69
N ALA A 192 -4.60 8.62 -15.67
CA ALA A 192 -3.25 8.24 -15.27
C ALA A 192 -2.53 7.48 -16.40
N ILE A 193 -3.21 6.56 -17.09
CA ILE A 193 -2.68 5.87 -18.28
C ILE A 193 -2.33 6.87 -19.38
N LYS A 194 -3.22 7.83 -19.71
CA LYS A 194 -2.96 8.87 -20.72
C LYS A 194 -1.77 9.78 -20.32
N ARG A 195 -1.67 10.14 -19.05
CA ARG A 195 -0.50 10.87 -18.52
C ARG A 195 0.79 10.07 -18.70
N ALA A 196 0.79 8.81 -18.31
CA ALA A 196 1.95 7.94 -18.46
C ALA A 196 2.32 7.76 -19.94
N ALA A 197 1.35 7.55 -20.82
CA ALA A 197 1.56 7.46 -22.25
C ALA A 197 2.27 8.72 -22.81
N LYS A 198 1.79 9.92 -22.44
CA LYS A 198 2.42 11.18 -22.82
C LYS A 198 3.85 11.29 -22.28
N ARG A 199 4.06 10.93 -21.00
CA ARG A 199 5.36 11.02 -20.33
C ARG A 199 6.42 10.11 -20.95
N PHE A 200 6.04 8.90 -21.34
CA PHE A 200 6.95 7.89 -21.88
C PHE A 200 6.94 7.79 -23.42
N GLY A 201 6.27 8.71 -24.12
CA GLY A 201 6.23 8.72 -25.59
C GLY A 201 5.41 7.57 -26.20
N VAL A 202 4.43 7.07 -25.47
CA VAL A 202 3.46 6.06 -25.93
C VAL A 202 2.29 6.75 -26.63
N LYS A 203 1.76 6.15 -27.68
CA LYS A 203 0.64 6.67 -28.45
C LYS A 203 -0.65 5.94 -28.09
N ILE A 204 -1.66 6.67 -27.61
CA ILE A 204 -3.02 6.15 -27.52
C ILE A 204 -3.64 6.27 -28.92
N VAL A 205 -3.68 5.15 -29.66
CA VAL A 205 -4.17 5.11 -31.04
C VAL A 205 -5.69 5.10 -31.11
N LYS A 206 -6.35 4.63 -30.06
CA LYS A 206 -7.80 4.61 -29.94
C LYS A 206 -8.22 4.61 -28.47
N GLU A 207 -9.34 5.26 -28.19
CA GLU A 207 -9.99 5.24 -26.88
C GLU A 207 -11.47 4.89 -27.07
N LYS A 208 -11.99 3.95 -26.28
CA LYS A 208 -13.42 3.63 -26.24
C LYS A 208 -13.88 3.49 -24.79
N THR A 209 -15.13 3.86 -24.56
CA THR A 209 -15.81 3.66 -23.29
C THR A 209 -16.71 2.42 -23.39
N TRP A 210 -16.63 1.59 -22.36
CA TRP A 210 -17.52 0.44 -22.24
C TRP A 210 -18.89 0.89 -21.75
N ASN A 211 -19.90 0.74 -22.58
CA ASN A 211 -21.27 1.24 -22.31
C ASN A 211 -22.30 0.11 -22.26
N PHE A 212 -21.86 -1.14 -22.13
CA PHE A 212 -22.75 -2.28 -22.11
C PHE A 212 -23.38 -2.44 -20.72
N ASP A 213 -24.67 -2.73 -20.71
CA ASP A 213 -25.47 -2.89 -19.51
C ASP A 213 -25.19 -4.22 -18.79
N HIS A 214 -25.89 -4.45 -17.67
CA HIS A 214 -25.70 -5.57 -16.75
C HIS A 214 -25.78 -6.97 -17.37
N ASP A 215 -26.24 -7.10 -18.60
CA ASP A 215 -26.31 -8.37 -19.36
C ASP A 215 -25.06 -8.66 -20.22
N ALA A 216 -23.97 -7.92 -20.00
CA ALA A 216 -22.70 -8.12 -20.69
C ALA A 216 -22.20 -9.59 -20.66
N ARG A 217 -22.59 -10.37 -19.66
CA ARG A 217 -22.27 -11.79 -19.58
C ARG A 217 -22.78 -12.60 -20.77
N ARG A 218 -23.95 -12.23 -21.34
CA ARG A 218 -24.57 -12.96 -22.46
C ARG A 218 -24.05 -12.52 -23.80
N THR A 219 -23.73 -11.24 -23.96
CA THR A 219 -23.41 -10.63 -25.24
C THR A 219 -21.90 -10.42 -25.44
N ALA A 220 -21.12 -10.40 -24.36
CA ALA A 220 -19.68 -10.11 -24.40
C ALA A 220 -18.90 -10.93 -25.43
N GLN A 221 -19.20 -12.21 -25.60
CA GLN A 221 -18.49 -13.06 -26.56
C GLN A 221 -18.65 -12.60 -28.02
N ALA A 222 -19.81 -12.08 -28.39
CA ALA A 222 -20.09 -11.57 -29.71
C ALA A 222 -19.68 -10.11 -29.90
N GLU A 223 -19.82 -9.30 -28.87
CA GLU A 223 -19.63 -7.85 -28.93
C GLU A 223 -18.16 -7.42 -28.77
N ILE A 224 -17.38 -8.11 -27.95
CA ILE A 224 -15.97 -7.76 -27.71
C ILE A 224 -15.13 -7.75 -28.99
N PRO A 225 -15.19 -8.75 -29.87
CA PRO A 225 -14.44 -8.71 -31.12
C PRO A 225 -14.80 -7.46 -31.95
N VAL A 226 -16.09 -7.13 -32.08
CA VAL A 226 -16.56 -5.97 -32.82
C VAL A 226 -16.17 -4.66 -32.12
N PHE A 227 -16.33 -4.62 -30.79
CA PHE A 227 -15.97 -3.46 -29.99
C PHE A 227 -14.47 -3.14 -30.09
N THR A 228 -13.61 -4.14 -30.16
CA THR A 228 -12.15 -3.97 -30.21
C THR A 228 -11.59 -3.81 -31.62
N GLN A 229 -12.44 -3.73 -32.66
CA GLN A 229 -12.02 -3.44 -34.03
C GLN A 229 -11.67 -1.97 -34.27
N GLY A 230 -10.95 -1.73 -35.37
CA GLY A 230 -10.81 -0.43 -36.00
C GLY A 230 -9.56 0.36 -35.62
N ALA A 231 -8.54 -0.29 -35.07
CA ALA A 231 -7.19 0.25 -34.94
C ALA A 231 -6.17 -0.87 -34.88
N GLU A 232 -4.98 -0.62 -35.43
CA GLU A 232 -3.79 -1.43 -35.14
C GLU A 232 -3.17 -0.93 -33.85
N TYR A 233 -2.91 -1.85 -32.90
CA TYR A 233 -2.34 -1.54 -31.60
C TYR A 233 -1.42 -2.68 -31.14
N ASP A 234 -0.49 -2.35 -30.25
CA ASP A 234 0.44 -3.33 -29.65
C ASP A 234 -0.15 -3.96 -28.40
N VAL A 235 -0.89 -3.16 -27.60
CA VAL A 235 -1.53 -3.62 -26.36
C VAL A 235 -2.91 -2.97 -26.19
N LEU A 236 -3.80 -3.70 -25.51
CA LEU A 236 -5.07 -3.16 -25.03
C LEU A 236 -4.92 -2.74 -23.57
N ALA A 237 -5.03 -1.44 -23.29
CA ALA A 237 -5.03 -0.92 -21.94
C ALA A 237 -6.46 -0.83 -21.39
N VAL A 238 -6.69 -1.37 -20.20
CA VAL A 238 -8.02 -1.47 -19.59
C VAL A 238 -8.04 -0.67 -18.30
N ALA A 239 -9.05 0.17 -18.14
CA ALA A 239 -9.40 0.88 -16.91
C ALA A 239 -10.81 0.47 -16.47
N ASP A 240 -10.87 -0.57 -15.64
CA ASP A 240 -12.05 -1.17 -15.03
C ASP A 240 -11.72 -1.50 -13.57
N VAL A 241 -11.74 -0.45 -12.72
CA VAL A 241 -11.23 -0.54 -11.33
C VAL A 241 -12.12 -1.44 -10.47
N LYS A 242 -13.43 -1.47 -10.76
CA LYS A 242 -14.37 -2.30 -10.02
C LYS A 242 -14.50 -3.73 -10.59
N GLY A 243 -13.85 -4.05 -11.71
CA GLY A 243 -13.90 -5.37 -12.31
C GLY A 243 -15.28 -5.72 -12.89
N LEU A 244 -15.92 -4.77 -13.58
CA LEU A 244 -17.28 -4.96 -14.13
C LEU A 244 -17.27 -5.65 -15.50
N PHE A 245 -16.22 -5.46 -16.30
CA PHE A 245 -16.18 -5.93 -17.68
C PHE A 245 -14.80 -6.41 -18.17
N GLY A 246 -13.73 -5.95 -17.53
CA GLY A 246 -12.37 -6.11 -18.07
C GLY A 246 -11.95 -7.56 -18.26
N GLU A 247 -12.44 -8.50 -17.44
CA GLU A 247 -12.17 -9.93 -17.59
C GLU A 247 -12.68 -10.50 -18.91
N TYR A 248 -13.81 -10.00 -19.41
CA TYR A 248 -14.35 -10.45 -20.70
C TYR A 248 -13.44 -10.09 -21.88
N LEU A 249 -12.61 -9.05 -21.72
CA LEU A 249 -11.66 -8.62 -22.77
C LEU A 249 -10.49 -9.58 -22.93
N THR A 250 -10.15 -10.38 -21.91
CA THR A 250 -8.84 -11.06 -21.82
C THR A 250 -8.59 -12.07 -22.95
N MET A 251 -9.62 -12.65 -23.55
CA MET A 251 -9.48 -13.74 -24.56
C MET A 251 -10.22 -13.48 -25.87
N ASN A 252 -11.00 -12.39 -25.96
CA ASN A 252 -11.96 -12.22 -27.05
C ASN A 252 -11.75 -10.97 -27.90
N THR A 253 -10.58 -10.31 -27.80
CA THR A 253 -10.30 -9.14 -28.63
C THR A 253 -10.12 -9.49 -30.11
N TRP A 254 -10.44 -8.53 -31.00
CA TRP A 254 -10.25 -8.70 -32.44
C TRP A 254 -8.81 -9.05 -32.83
N LEU A 255 -7.83 -8.37 -32.20
CA LEU A 255 -6.43 -8.68 -32.37
C LEU A 255 -5.91 -9.44 -31.12
N PRO A 256 -5.15 -10.54 -31.30
CA PRO A 256 -4.57 -11.30 -30.18
C PRO A 256 -3.38 -10.52 -29.57
N ARG A 257 -3.66 -9.46 -28.87
CA ARG A 257 -2.67 -8.57 -28.25
C ARG A 257 -2.70 -8.68 -26.72
N PRO A 258 -1.57 -8.42 -26.04
CA PRO A 258 -1.54 -8.37 -24.59
C PRO A 258 -2.51 -7.34 -24.01
N ILE A 259 -3.10 -7.68 -22.87
CA ILE A 259 -3.96 -6.78 -22.07
C ILE A 259 -3.20 -6.33 -20.87
N ILE A 260 -3.28 -5.04 -20.58
CA ILE A 260 -2.60 -4.36 -19.47
C ILE A 260 -3.58 -3.44 -18.72
N GLY A 261 -3.26 -3.09 -17.50
CA GLY A 261 -4.07 -2.15 -16.73
C GLY A 261 -4.72 -2.82 -15.53
N THR A 262 -6.03 -2.71 -15.41
CA THR A 262 -6.79 -3.37 -14.33
C THR A 262 -6.93 -4.87 -14.56
N GLN A 263 -6.71 -5.33 -15.80
CA GLN A 263 -6.80 -6.72 -16.20
C GLN A 263 -5.55 -7.15 -16.99
N GLY A 264 -5.35 -8.46 -17.13
CA GLY A 264 -4.22 -9.04 -17.84
C GLY A 264 -2.91 -8.88 -17.09
N LEU A 265 -2.07 -7.91 -17.48
CA LEU A 265 -0.87 -7.53 -16.73
C LEU A 265 -1.20 -6.35 -15.82
N VAL A 266 -1.31 -6.63 -14.53
CA VAL A 266 -1.82 -5.68 -13.52
C VAL A 266 -0.69 -5.12 -12.66
N PRO A 267 -0.61 -3.80 -12.46
CA PRO A 267 0.33 -3.17 -11.54
C PRO A 267 -0.20 -3.23 -10.11
N SER A 268 0.50 -3.93 -9.22
CA SER A 268 0.09 -4.20 -7.85
C SER A 268 1.12 -3.75 -6.83
N ALA A 269 0.67 -3.39 -5.64
CA ALA A 269 1.55 -3.19 -4.49
C ALA A 269 2.10 -4.52 -3.97
N TRP A 270 1.28 -5.56 -4.03
CA TRP A 270 1.65 -6.90 -3.57
C TRP A 270 0.96 -7.99 -4.41
N HIS A 271 1.64 -9.12 -4.57
CA HIS A 271 1.08 -10.25 -5.29
C HIS A 271 1.48 -11.58 -4.64
N ARG A 272 0.55 -12.54 -4.61
CA ARG A 272 0.72 -13.86 -3.97
C ARG A 272 1.91 -14.67 -4.48
N THR A 273 2.36 -14.41 -5.71
CA THR A 273 3.52 -15.08 -6.31
C THR A 273 4.83 -14.35 -6.07
N HIS A 274 4.84 -13.34 -5.18
CA HIS A 274 6.06 -12.68 -4.78
C HIS A 274 6.83 -13.53 -3.78
N GLU A 275 7.98 -14.07 -4.21
CA GLU A 275 8.74 -15.07 -3.44
C GLU A 275 10.11 -14.57 -3.00
N ARG A 276 10.60 -13.47 -3.60
CA ARG A 276 11.94 -12.94 -3.35
C ARG A 276 12.03 -12.15 -2.05
N TRP A 277 13.25 -11.97 -1.54
CA TRP A 277 13.60 -11.09 -0.41
C TRP A 277 12.82 -11.38 0.88
N GLY A 278 12.53 -12.67 1.15
CA GLY A 278 11.81 -13.11 2.34
C GLY A 278 10.28 -13.01 2.24
N ALA A 279 9.74 -12.65 1.07
CA ALA A 279 8.30 -12.52 0.86
C ALA A 279 7.53 -13.82 1.13
N VAL A 280 8.11 -14.99 0.81
CA VAL A 280 7.49 -16.30 1.10
C VAL A 280 7.16 -16.45 2.58
N GLN A 281 8.06 -16.06 3.48
CA GLN A 281 7.82 -16.16 4.92
C GLN A 281 6.66 -15.24 5.35
N MET A 282 6.60 -14.03 4.82
CA MET A 282 5.51 -13.11 5.08
C MET A 282 4.18 -13.65 4.56
N GLN A 283 4.16 -14.16 3.32
CA GLN A 283 2.98 -14.79 2.71
C GLN A 283 2.46 -15.95 3.56
N ASN A 284 3.35 -16.86 3.99
CA ASN A 284 2.96 -18.02 4.79
C ASN A 284 2.40 -17.59 6.15
N ARG A 285 2.99 -16.59 6.81
CA ARG A 285 2.47 -16.06 8.08
C ARG A 285 1.10 -15.41 7.90
N PHE A 286 0.93 -14.65 6.82
CA PHE A 286 -0.35 -14.04 6.50
C PHE A 286 -1.40 -15.11 6.18
N TYR A 287 -1.09 -16.09 5.33
CA TYR A 287 -1.98 -17.18 4.98
C TYR A 287 -2.41 -18.00 6.21
N LYS A 288 -1.46 -18.29 7.09
CA LYS A 288 -1.76 -18.99 8.36
C LYS A 288 -2.73 -18.20 9.26
N GLN A 289 -2.67 -16.86 9.21
CA GLN A 289 -3.55 -16.00 10.00
C GLN A 289 -4.91 -15.80 9.36
N ALA A 290 -4.95 -15.52 8.06
CA ALA A 290 -6.14 -15.04 7.35
C ALA A 290 -6.87 -16.15 6.56
N GLY A 291 -6.24 -17.31 6.31
CA GLY A 291 -6.80 -18.38 5.46
C GLY A 291 -6.83 -18.04 3.96
N ARG A 292 -6.26 -16.89 3.58
CA ARG A 292 -6.22 -16.37 2.21
C ARG A 292 -4.89 -15.68 1.91
N TRP A 293 -4.65 -15.36 0.64
CA TRP A 293 -3.46 -14.62 0.23
C TRP A 293 -3.60 -13.12 0.49
N MET A 294 -2.48 -12.47 0.80
CA MET A 294 -2.37 -11.03 1.00
C MET A 294 -2.58 -10.28 -0.32
N ASN A 295 -3.36 -9.21 -0.28
CA ASN A 295 -3.58 -8.28 -1.40
C ASN A 295 -2.92 -6.90 -1.16
N ASP A 296 -3.18 -5.93 -2.06
CA ASP A 296 -2.62 -4.58 -2.00
C ASP A 296 -2.98 -3.82 -0.72
N VAL A 297 -4.25 -3.93 -0.28
CA VAL A 297 -4.76 -3.21 0.91
C VAL A 297 -4.20 -3.83 2.19
N ASP A 298 -4.13 -5.16 2.25
CA ASP A 298 -3.50 -5.86 3.38
C ASP A 298 -2.02 -5.50 3.52
N TYR A 299 -1.30 -5.51 2.40
CA TYR A 299 0.12 -5.17 2.39
C TYR A 299 0.35 -3.70 2.78
N SER A 300 -0.48 -2.79 2.28
CA SER A 300 -0.40 -1.38 2.62
C SER A 300 -0.71 -1.14 4.10
N SER A 301 -1.69 -1.85 4.66
CA SER A 301 -2.03 -1.79 6.08
C SER A 301 -0.91 -2.34 6.96
N TRP A 302 -0.30 -3.46 6.57
CA TRP A 302 0.90 -3.98 7.22
C TRP A 302 2.04 -2.97 7.19
N LEU A 303 2.34 -2.36 6.03
CA LEU A 303 3.37 -1.32 5.90
C LEU A 303 3.09 -0.09 6.75
N ALA A 304 1.82 0.34 6.85
CA ALA A 304 1.42 1.47 7.68
C ALA A 304 1.76 1.21 9.16
N VAL A 305 1.35 0.06 9.68
CA VAL A 305 1.66 -0.35 11.06
C VAL A 305 3.17 -0.46 11.28
N ARG A 306 3.89 -1.08 10.33
CA ARG A 306 5.35 -1.19 10.40
C ARG A 306 6.06 0.16 10.32
N THR A 307 5.50 1.13 9.57
CA THR A 307 6.03 2.50 9.51
C THR A 307 6.01 3.17 10.87
N VAL A 308 4.88 3.07 11.58
CA VAL A 308 4.76 3.60 12.95
C VAL A 308 5.73 2.87 13.89
N GLY A 309 5.76 1.53 13.83
CA GLY A 309 6.63 0.73 14.69
C GLY A 309 8.12 1.02 14.51
N GLU A 310 8.59 1.11 13.27
CA GLU A 310 9.98 1.46 12.95
C GLU A 310 10.31 2.88 13.43
N ALA A 311 9.41 3.84 13.19
CA ALA A 311 9.63 5.22 13.59
C ALA A 311 9.65 5.38 15.13
N VAL A 312 8.71 4.80 15.84
CA VAL A 312 8.67 4.83 17.32
C VAL A 312 9.90 4.18 17.90
N THR A 313 10.26 2.98 17.42
CA THR A 313 11.42 2.24 17.92
C THR A 313 12.73 3.01 17.70
N ARG A 314 12.92 3.61 16.52
CA ARG A 314 14.17 4.31 16.17
C ARG A 314 14.27 5.72 16.72
N ALA A 315 13.15 6.44 16.81
CA ALA A 315 13.11 7.77 17.41
C ALA A 315 13.06 7.72 18.94
N ASN A 316 12.65 6.59 19.50
CA ASN A 316 12.32 6.44 20.92
C ASN A 316 11.33 7.51 21.42
N LYS A 317 10.32 7.79 20.60
CA LYS A 317 9.28 8.80 20.80
C LYS A 317 7.95 8.28 20.28
N VAL A 318 6.86 8.62 20.97
CA VAL A 318 5.49 8.21 20.61
C VAL A 318 4.61 9.38 20.18
N GLU A 319 5.07 10.62 20.33
CA GLU A 319 4.32 11.80 19.94
C GLU A 319 4.24 11.89 18.42
N PRO A 320 3.04 12.11 17.82
CA PRO A 320 2.87 12.14 16.38
C PRO A 320 3.79 13.10 15.63
N ALA A 321 4.08 14.26 16.20
CA ALA A 321 4.97 15.24 15.58
C ALA A 321 6.42 14.73 15.47
N GLU A 322 6.94 14.06 16.50
CA GLU A 322 8.29 13.49 16.50
C GLU A 322 8.37 12.25 15.59
N VAL A 323 7.35 11.40 15.62
CA VAL A 323 7.22 10.24 14.71
C VAL A 323 7.19 10.70 13.25
N LYS A 324 6.38 11.70 12.91
CA LYS A 324 6.33 12.32 11.58
C LYS A 324 7.69 12.86 11.14
N LYS A 325 8.36 13.61 12.03
CA LYS A 325 9.70 14.16 11.76
C LYS A 325 10.69 13.06 11.45
N TYR A 326 10.65 11.94 12.19
CA TYR A 326 11.51 10.79 11.92
C TYR A 326 11.19 10.11 10.58
N ILE A 327 9.90 9.84 10.29
CA ILE A 327 9.46 9.22 9.02
C ILE A 327 9.93 10.03 7.81
N LEU A 328 9.93 11.35 7.90
CA LEU A 328 10.36 12.24 6.81
C LEU A 328 11.88 12.53 6.80
N SER A 329 12.63 11.99 7.74
CA SER A 329 14.10 12.15 7.78
C SER A 329 14.82 11.19 6.83
N ASP A 330 16.08 11.49 6.51
CA ASP A 330 16.94 10.61 5.70
C ASP A 330 17.36 9.33 6.44
N ARG A 331 17.13 9.27 7.76
CA ARG A 331 17.41 8.10 8.59
C ARG A 331 16.31 7.04 8.51
N PHE A 332 15.10 7.43 8.10
CA PHE A 332 13.99 6.47 7.99
C PHE A 332 14.18 5.55 6.80
N SER A 333 14.05 4.26 7.06
CA SER A 333 13.95 3.24 6.02
C SER A 333 13.15 2.06 6.53
N LEU A 334 12.23 1.57 5.71
CA LEU A 334 11.38 0.42 6.03
C LEU A 334 11.73 -0.77 5.15
N ALA A 335 11.86 -1.94 5.75
CA ALA A 335 11.97 -3.20 5.03
C ALA A 335 10.57 -3.69 4.63
N GLY A 336 10.30 -3.78 3.33
CA GLY A 336 8.99 -4.16 2.77
C GLY A 336 9.04 -5.41 1.89
N PHE A 337 10.04 -6.28 2.04
CA PHE A 337 10.20 -7.49 1.23
C PHE A 337 10.22 -7.28 -0.29
N LYS A 338 10.67 -6.10 -0.76
CA LYS A 338 10.75 -5.75 -2.19
C LYS A 338 12.19 -5.51 -2.66
N GLY A 339 13.20 -5.94 -1.88
CA GLY A 339 14.61 -5.86 -2.23
C GLY A 339 15.23 -4.47 -2.15
N VAL A 340 14.48 -3.47 -1.69
CA VAL A 340 14.93 -2.09 -1.53
C VAL A 340 14.41 -1.50 -0.22
N LYS A 341 15.09 -0.47 0.27
CA LYS A 341 14.62 0.34 1.39
C LYS A 341 13.45 1.21 0.94
N LEU A 342 12.34 1.15 1.66
CA LEU A 342 11.18 2.00 1.42
C LEU A 342 11.34 3.30 2.23
N THR A 343 11.06 4.44 1.62
CA THR A 343 11.16 5.78 2.22
C THR A 343 9.99 6.64 1.77
N PHE A 344 9.75 7.76 2.44
CA PHE A 344 8.69 8.68 2.02
C PHE A 344 9.22 9.86 1.20
N ARG A 345 8.42 10.31 0.23
CA ARG A 345 8.62 11.59 -0.47
C ARG A 345 8.28 12.73 0.48
N ARG A 346 9.19 13.72 0.58
CA ARG A 346 8.95 14.87 1.48
C ARG A 346 7.92 15.86 0.93
N TRP A 347 7.69 15.89 -0.38
CA TRP A 347 6.80 16.87 -1.02
C TRP A 347 5.32 16.47 -1.03
N ASN A 348 4.99 15.17 -0.98
CA ASN A 348 3.61 14.69 -0.97
C ASN A 348 3.38 13.47 -0.07
N GLN A 349 4.36 13.11 0.74
CA GLN A 349 4.30 11.99 1.70
C GLN A 349 3.88 10.63 1.11
N GLN A 350 4.11 10.42 -0.19
CA GLN A 350 3.93 9.11 -0.83
C GLN A 350 5.11 8.18 -0.49
N LEU A 351 4.82 6.97 -0.09
CA LEU A 351 5.81 5.91 0.10
C LEU A 351 6.46 5.54 -1.25
N ARG A 352 7.79 5.63 -1.31
CA ARG A 352 8.59 5.10 -2.42
C ARG A 352 8.66 3.60 -2.29
N GLN A 353 8.08 2.90 -3.22
CA GLN A 353 8.11 1.45 -3.26
C GLN A 353 8.07 0.93 -4.70
N PRO A 354 8.67 -0.24 -4.97
CA PRO A 354 8.47 -0.92 -6.24
C PRO A 354 7.01 -1.33 -6.45
N VAL A 355 6.56 -1.26 -7.70
CA VAL A 355 5.28 -1.78 -8.18
C VAL A 355 5.55 -3.10 -8.89
N LEU A 356 4.77 -4.12 -8.58
CA LEU A 356 4.85 -5.44 -9.19
C LEU A 356 3.94 -5.47 -10.41
N LEU A 357 4.44 -5.83 -11.57
CA LEU A 357 3.60 -6.18 -12.71
C LEU A 357 3.35 -7.68 -12.69
N ALA A 358 2.10 -8.06 -12.49
CA ALA A 358 1.72 -9.44 -12.30
C ALA A 358 0.56 -9.85 -13.23
N THR A 359 0.58 -11.11 -13.62
CA THR A 359 -0.58 -11.84 -14.10
C THR A 359 -1.17 -12.63 -12.93
N PRO A 360 -2.34 -13.26 -13.04
CA PRO A 360 -2.94 -14.00 -11.92
C PRO A 360 -2.03 -15.06 -11.28
N ARG A 361 -1.01 -15.56 -12.00
CA ARG A 361 -0.15 -16.67 -11.57
C ARG A 361 1.34 -16.38 -11.57
N SER A 362 1.79 -15.18 -11.97
CA SER A 362 3.22 -14.87 -12.01
C SER A 362 3.50 -13.38 -11.94
N ILE A 363 4.64 -13.02 -11.35
CA ILE A 363 5.21 -11.68 -11.48
C ILE A 363 6.06 -11.64 -12.75
N VAL A 364 5.72 -10.72 -13.65
CA VAL A 364 6.41 -10.51 -14.91
C VAL A 364 7.59 -9.57 -14.72
N SER A 365 7.42 -8.51 -13.92
CA SER A 365 8.49 -7.54 -13.65
C SER A 365 8.27 -6.80 -12.33
N VAL A 366 9.34 -6.20 -11.83
CA VAL A 366 9.34 -5.31 -10.67
C VAL A 366 9.79 -3.94 -11.14
N LEU A 367 8.96 -2.94 -10.97
CA LEU A 367 9.17 -1.59 -11.47
C LEU A 367 9.50 -0.62 -10.31
N PRO A 368 10.27 0.45 -10.57
CA PRO A 368 10.77 0.90 -11.88
C PRO A 368 11.96 0.06 -12.37
N LEU A 369 12.14 0.08 -13.69
CA LEU A 369 13.31 -0.52 -14.31
C LEU A 369 14.54 0.38 -14.07
N LYS A 370 15.71 -0.24 -13.87
CA LYS A 370 16.95 0.47 -13.56
C LYS A 370 17.45 1.37 -14.70
N GLU A 371 17.01 1.12 -15.92
CA GLU A 371 17.32 1.90 -17.11
C GLU A 371 16.69 3.31 -17.07
N PHE A 372 15.63 3.51 -16.28
CA PHE A 372 14.99 4.81 -16.09
C PHE A 372 15.70 5.56 -14.96
N LEU A 373 16.56 6.50 -15.35
CA LEU A 373 17.38 7.26 -14.41
C LEU A 373 16.60 8.39 -13.75
N HIS A 374 16.95 8.68 -12.51
CA HIS A 374 16.43 9.82 -11.76
C HIS A 374 17.51 10.40 -10.83
N PRO A 375 17.61 11.75 -10.68
CA PRO A 375 18.69 12.39 -9.92
C PRO A 375 18.77 11.98 -8.44
N ARG A 376 17.65 11.59 -7.82
CA ARG A 376 17.59 11.21 -6.40
C ARG A 376 17.57 9.70 -6.22
N THR A 377 16.53 9.07 -6.72
CA THR A 377 16.33 7.62 -6.65
C THR A 377 15.46 7.16 -7.80
N TYR A 378 15.80 6.03 -8.40
CA TYR A 378 15.01 5.44 -9.48
C TYR A 378 13.54 5.19 -9.09
N LEU A 379 13.23 5.05 -7.78
CA LEU A 379 11.86 4.92 -7.29
C LEU A 379 11.00 6.18 -7.53
N ASP A 380 11.62 7.34 -7.73
CA ASP A 380 10.91 8.58 -8.06
C ASP A 380 10.56 8.71 -9.55
N THR A 381 10.93 7.73 -10.38
CA THR A 381 10.47 7.63 -11.78
C THR A 381 9.02 7.17 -11.92
N LEU A 382 8.39 6.67 -10.85
CA LEU A 382 6.98 6.30 -10.83
C LEU A 382 6.13 7.38 -10.15
N GLY A 383 5.04 7.77 -10.79
CA GLY A 383 4.12 8.81 -10.31
C GLY A 383 4.67 10.23 -10.50
N TYR A 384 4.02 11.19 -9.86
CA TYR A 384 4.42 12.61 -9.95
C TYR A 384 5.72 12.87 -9.22
N ASP A 385 6.73 13.36 -9.93
CA ASP A 385 7.96 13.86 -9.30
C ASP A 385 7.73 15.23 -8.66
N LYS A 386 8.71 15.71 -7.89
CA LYS A 386 8.62 16.99 -7.19
C LYS A 386 8.33 18.17 -8.14
N LEU A 387 8.90 18.16 -9.33
CA LEU A 387 8.71 19.23 -10.33
C LEU A 387 7.35 19.15 -11.04
N GLU A 388 6.73 17.99 -11.06
CA GLU A 388 5.42 17.76 -11.67
C GLU A 388 4.27 17.92 -10.66
N SER A 389 4.59 17.80 -9.37
CA SER A 389 3.59 17.85 -8.29
C SER A 389 3.16 19.29 -8.01
N THR A 390 1.86 19.49 -7.90
CA THR A 390 1.23 20.75 -7.45
C THR A 390 0.99 20.76 -5.95
N CYS A 391 1.49 19.74 -5.22
CA CYS A 391 1.28 19.62 -3.80
C CYS A 391 2.04 20.67 -3.01
N GLU A 392 1.30 21.48 -2.28
CA GLU A 392 1.78 22.36 -1.22
C GLU A 392 1.28 21.79 0.11
N LEU A 393 2.13 21.05 0.84
CA LEU A 393 1.75 20.47 2.14
C LEU A 393 1.40 21.57 3.13
N ARG A 394 0.13 21.79 3.34
CA ARG A 394 -0.45 22.78 4.27
C ARG A 394 -0.90 22.13 5.56
#